data_f8c36f5b2e474017d91f7824a8b932cb
#
_entry.id   f8c36f5b2e474017d91f7824a8b932cb
#
_cell.length_a   1.000
_cell.length_b   1.000
_cell.length_c   1.000
_cell.angle_alpha   90.00
_cell.angle_beta   90.00
_cell.angle_gamma   90.00
#
_symmetry.space_group_name_H-M   'P 1'
#
loop_
_entity.id
_entity.type
_entity.pdbx_description
1 polymer ?
#
loop_
_entity_poly.entity_id
_entity_poly.type
_entity_poly.pdbx_seq_one_letter_code
_entity_poly.pdbx_strand_id
1 'polypeptide(L)'
;MNCTEVFNYIFESFNSNNIDYAIIHSYQYLPDRFDSDIDTAINVPNIKDAIKLLDDTLVGTGWRVIQFWRHENYAADCIISNDDEFLQVDFCTHYERNGRVVIPVQELLDGKRMYKNFYIPKPQTEFTYVLVKKILKKVFSDGSKQRLTALWKAMNEKERQETKAGLKRFIAEDQINEILECVDSLQYDLIDLERAHQLLKKKTSNVADNLHYKVFDLKRRFERIVHPTGLFIVLLGVDGAGKTTIAENLKARYVTAFRKIDHYHSRVRVLKDISQLKKDATPIDASNPHGKKQKAGKFTSVAKFGYYFLDFLIGNVKIAIAKIKSTLVLVERYYYDYSIDKVRYNLNLSDKFLLFFEHFVLKPDVIFILTGDSKKLLDRKHEITIDEIDEQKRKLNERFINNPKAVFIDTTEGTVDECVNKMLKECNAIMRKR
;
A
#
# COMPACT_ATOMS: atom_id res chain seq x y z
N MET A 1 -15.74 -15.10 -8.34
CA MET A 1 -16.33 -14.26 -7.29
C MET A 1 -15.77 -12.84 -7.40
N ASN A 2 -16.62 -11.81 -7.39
CA ASN A 2 -16.20 -10.40 -7.24
C ASN A 2 -16.04 -10.02 -5.74
N CYS A 3 -15.67 -8.75 -5.44
CA CYS A 3 -15.48 -8.29 -4.07
C CYS A 3 -16.71 -8.50 -3.16
N THR A 4 -17.91 -8.24 -3.66
CA THR A 4 -19.16 -8.42 -2.88
C THR A 4 -19.42 -9.90 -2.58
N GLU A 5 -19.23 -10.76 -3.56
CA GLU A 5 -19.43 -12.21 -3.41
C GLU A 5 -18.43 -12.82 -2.43
N VAL A 6 -17.14 -12.46 -2.51
CA VAL A 6 -16.13 -12.98 -1.57
C VAL A 6 -16.35 -12.44 -0.16
N PHE A 7 -16.73 -11.18 -0.02
CA PHE A 7 -17.13 -10.62 1.28
C PHE A 7 -18.23 -11.45 1.93
N ASN A 8 -19.33 -11.66 1.21
CA ASN A 8 -20.45 -12.45 1.72
C ASN A 8 -20.01 -13.88 2.08
N TYR A 9 -19.24 -14.52 1.21
CA TYR A 9 -18.73 -15.87 1.43
C TYR A 9 -17.88 -15.98 2.72
N ILE A 10 -16.98 -15.03 2.96
CA ILE A 10 -16.13 -15.00 4.17
C ILE A 10 -16.99 -14.95 5.42
N PHE A 11 -17.93 -13.97 5.51
CA PHE A 11 -18.68 -13.75 6.72
C PHE A 11 -19.81 -14.77 6.92
N GLU A 12 -20.38 -15.32 5.88
CA GLU A 12 -21.29 -16.49 5.95
C GLU A 12 -20.55 -17.75 6.41
N SER A 13 -19.33 -17.98 5.93
CA SER A 13 -18.46 -19.05 6.42
C SER A 13 -18.12 -18.87 7.90
N PHE A 14 -17.79 -17.66 8.33
CA PHE A 14 -17.53 -17.35 9.74
C PHE A 14 -18.76 -17.62 10.60
N ASN A 15 -19.94 -17.23 10.14
CA ASN A 15 -21.21 -17.50 10.83
C ASN A 15 -21.50 -19.00 10.96
N SER A 16 -21.35 -19.75 9.86
CA SER A 16 -21.62 -21.18 9.80
C SER A 16 -20.66 -22.01 10.67
N ASN A 17 -19.42 -21.52 10.85
CA ASN A 17 -18.40 -22.16 11.69
C ASN A 17 -18.37 -21.59 13.12
N ASN A 18 -19.36 -20.78 13.52
CA ASN A 18 -19.45 -20.16 14.84
C ASN A 18 -18.21 -19.37 15.24
N ILE A 19 -17.55 -18.72 14.28
CA ILE A 19 -16.43 -17.82 14.57
C ILE A 19 -16.97 -16.59 15.31
N ASP A 20 -16.34 -16.25 16.41
CA ASP A 20 -16.73 -15.10 17.24
C ASP A 20 -16.03 -13.83 16.74
N TYR A 21 -16.75 -13.01 15.97
CA TYR A 21 -16.24 -11.78 15.33
C TYR A 21 -17.30 -10.68 15.25
N ALA A 22 -16.85 -9.45 14.98
CA ALA A 22 -17.70 -8.34 14.57
C ALA A 22 -16.92 -7.34 13.70
N ILE A 23 -17.55 -6.75 12.68
CA ILE A 23 -17.01 -5.60 11.94
C ILE A 23 -17.27 -4.35 12.80
N ILE A 24 -16.19 -3.71 13.27
CA ILE A 24 -16.27 -2.77 14.40
C ILE A 24 -16.54 -1.32 14.03
N HIS A 25 -16.39 -0.94 12.76
CA HIS A 25 -16.80 0.37 12.22
C HIS A 25 -16.78 0.41 10.70
N SER A 26 -17.27 1.51 10.10
CA SER A 26 -17.26 1.79 8.65
C SER A 26 -18.05 0.79 7.78
N TYR A 27 -19.00 0.08 8.36
CA TYR A 27 -19.73 -1.02 7.73
C TYR A 27 -21.02 -0.62 7.01
N GLN A 28 -21.41 0.65 7.05
CA GLN A 28 -22.76 1.10 6.65
C GLN A 28 -23.08 0.78 5.18
N TYR A 29 -22.07 0.80 4.32
CA TYR A 29 -22.24 0.55 2.89
C TYR A 29 -21.85 -0.88 2.47
N LEU A 30 -21.33 -1.70 3.38
CA LEU A 30 -20.99 -3.09 3.09
C LEU A 30 -22.24 -3.94 2.89
N PRO A 31 -22.22 -4.93 2.00
CA PRO A 31 -21.15 -5.27 1.05
C PRO A 31 -21.27 -4.56 -0.31
N ASP A 32 -22.14 -3.55 -0.43
CA ASP A 32 -22.47 -2.90 -1.71
C ASP A 32 -21.35 -1.96 -2.19
N ARG A 33 -20.56 -1.40 -1.24
CA ARG A 33 -19.45 -0.50 -1.52
C ARG A 33 -18.34 -0.64 -0.47
N PHE A 34 -17.09 -0.66 -0.93
CA PHE A 34 -15.88 -0.77 -0.12
C PHE A 34 -15.09 0.55 -0.17
N ASP A 35 -15.44 1.49 0.72
CA ASP A 35 -14.80 2.83 0.77
C ASP A 35 -13.53 2.82 1.66
N SER A 36 -13.36 1.79 2.46
CA SER A 36 -12.20 1.60 3.37
C SER A 36 -11.97 0.11 3.62
N ASP A 37 -10.89 -0.18 4.35
CA ASP A 37 -10.61 -1.46 4.98
C ASP A 37 -11.79 -1.98 5.83
N ILE A 38 -11.91 -3.31 5.91
CA ILE A 38 -12.92 -4.00 6.71
C ILE A 38 -12.31 -4.29 8.09
N ASP A 39 -12.47 -3.37 9.05
CA ASP A 39 -11.96 -3.53 10.41
C ASP A 39 -12.78 -4.57 11.20
N THR A 40 -12.20 -5.75 11.45
CA THR A 40 -12.87 -6.89 12.10
C THR A 40 -12.22 -7.23 13.44
N ALA A 41 -12.96 -7.13 14.54
CA ALA A 41 -12.56 -7.74 15.81
C ALA A 41 -12.87 -9.24 15.76
N ILE A 42 -11.94 -10.08 16.19
CA ILE A 42 -12.07 -11.53 16.15
C ILE A 42 -11.47 -12.17 17.41
N ASN A 43 -12.22 -13.11 17.99
CA ASN A 43 -11.81 -13.82 19.20
C ASN A 43 -10.99 -15.07 18.84
N VAL A 44 -9.69 -14.88 18.71
CA VAL A 44 -8.71 -15.96 18.44
C VAL A 44 -7.50 -15.78 19.38
N PRO A 45 -6.75 -16.85 19.66
CA PRO A 45 -5.59 -16.81 20.56
C PRO A 45 -4.52 -15.80 20.15
N ASN A 46 -4.26 -15.68 18.87
CA ASN A 46 -3.31 -14.70 18.34
C ASN A 46 -3.70 -14.24 16.93
N ILE A 47 -3.17 -13.10 16.52
CA ILE A 47 -3.53 -12.49 15.23
C ILE A 47 -3.13 -13.34 14.00
N LYS A 48 -2.16 -14.23 14.12
CA LYS A 48 -1.77 -15.12 13.02
C LYS A 48 -2.83 -16.19 12.77
N ASP A 49 -3.58 -16.57 13.79
CA ASP A 49 -4.67 -17.54 13.65
C ASP A 49 -5.83 -16.94 12.84
N ALA A 50 -6.08 -15.62 12.99
CA ALA A 50 -7.06 -14.90 12.16
C ALA A 50 -6.64 -14.89 10.67
N ILE A 51 -5.35 -14.65 10.39
CA ILE A 51 -4.85 -14.65 9.02
C ILE A 51 -4.97 -16.04 8.40
N LYS A 52 -4.59 -17.08 9.14
CA LYS A 52 -4.71 -18.46 8.71
C LYS A 52 -6.17 -18.85 8.46
N LEU A 53 -7.06 -18.48 9.37
CA LEU A 53 -8.50 -18.72 9.23
C LEU A 53 -9.05 -18.09 7.95
N LEU A 54 -8.63 -16.87 7.63
CA LEU A 54 -9.02 -16.19 6.40
C LEU A 54 -8.49 -16.95 5.17
N ASP A 55 -7.21 -17.34 5.14
CA ASP A 55 -6.61 -18.04 4.01
C ASP A 55 -7.26 -19.43 3.82
N ASP A 56 -7.51 -20.16 4.91
CA ASP A 56 -8.23 -21.46 4.89
C ASP A 56 -9.68 -21.31 4.38
N THR A 57 -10.37 -20.22 4.77
CA THR A 57 -11.73 -19.92 4.30
C THR A 57 -11.77 -19.66 2.79
N LEU A 58 -10.73 -19.06 2.24
CA LEU A 58 -10.66 -18.71 0.82
C LEU A 58 -10.31 -19.88 -0.11
N VAL A 59 -9.96 -21.05 0.42
CA VAL A 59 -9.62 -22.22 -0.39
C VAL A 59 -10.76 -22.59 -1.33
N GLY A 60 -10.45 -22.75 -2.62
CA GLY A 60 -11.42 -23.10 -3.68
C GLY A 60 -12.24 -21.95 -4.24
N THR A 61 -12.13 -20.73 -3.69
CA THR A 61 -12.90 -19.56 -4.16
C THR A 61 -12.28 -18.80 -5.34
N GLY A 62 -11.01 -19.07 -5.62
CA GLY A 62 -10.18 -18.28 -6.54
C GLY A 62 -9.54 -17.06 -5.88
N TRP A 63 -9.98 -16.66 -4.68
CA TRP A 63 -9.36 -15.63 -3.84
C TRP A 63 -8.32 -16.24 -2.91
N ARG A 64 -7.34 -15.45 -2.50
CA ARG A 64 -6.29 -15.87 -1.57
C ARG A 64 -5.69 -14.67 -0.85
N VAL A 65 -5.13 -14.89 0.33
CA VAL A 65 -4.30 -13.88 1.00
C VAL A 65 -3.00 -13.73 0.20
N ILE A 66 -2.76 -12.55 -0.37
CA ILE A 66 -1.54 -12.25 -1.14
C ILE A 66 -0.50 -11.51 -0.32
N GLN A 67 -0.94 -10.80 0.71
CA GLN A 67 -0.07 -10.03 1.58
C GLN A 67 -0.72 -9.81 2.92
N PHE A 68 0.09 -9.83 3.98
CA PHE A 68 -0.33 -9.36 5.28
C PHE A 68 0.83 -8.66 5.99
N TRP A 69 0.50 -7.77 6.92
CA TRP A 69 1.48 -7.18 7.82
C TRP A 69 0.87 -6.84 9.17
N ARG A 70 1.64 -7.06 10.22
CA ARG A 70 1.24 -6.64 11.56
C ARG A 70 1.60 -5.17 11.74
N HIS A 71 0.60 -4.31 11.88
CA HIS A 71 0.84 -2.92 12.22
C HIS A 71 0.90 -2.71 13.73
N GLU A 72 0.29 -3.60 14.52
CA GLU A 72 0.38 -3.66 15.98
C GLU A 72 0.54 -5.12 16.43
N ASN A 73 0.72 -5.34 17.74
CA ASN A 73 0.83 -6.70 18.31
C ASN A 73 -0.46 -7.49 18.13
N TYR A 74 -1.57 -6.80 18.27
CA TYR A 74 -2.92 -7.31 18.30
C TYR A 74 -3.68 -7.16 16.99
N ALA A 75 -3.06 -6.57 15.97
CA ALA A 75 -3.75 -6.23 14.73
C ALA A 75 -2.89 -6.49 13.49
N ALA A 76 -3.53 -6.95 12.43
CA ALA A 76 -2.92 -7.21 11.14
C ALA A 76 -3.83 -6.75 10.00
N ASP A 77 -3.22 -6.13 8.99
CA ASP A 77 -3.85 -5.80 7.73
C ASP A 77 -3.62 -6.97 6.76
N CYS A 78 -4.67 -7.45 6.11
CA CYS A 78 -4.63 -8.54 5.14
C CYS A 78 -5.16 -8.06 3.80
N ILE A 79 -4.38 -8.26 2.73
CA ILE A 79 -4.84 -8.04 1.36
C ILE A 79 -5.15 -9.38 0.73
N ILE A 80 -6.40 -9.52 0.29
CA ILE A 80 -6.84 -10.69 -0.50
C ILE A 80 -7.08 -10.28 -1.95
N SER A 81 -6.89 -11.21 -2.87
CA SER A 81 -7.06 -10.97 -4.31
C SER A 81 -7.41 -12.26 -5.06
N ASN A 82 -8.15 -12.09 -6.15
CA ASN A 82 -8.36 -13.11 -7.20
C ASN A 82 -7.48 -12.88 -8.43
N ASP A 83 -6.42 -12.06 -8.32
CA ASP A 83 -5.52 -11.56 -9.37
C ASP A 83 -6.10 -10.42 -10.24
N ASP A 84 -7.36 -10.07 -10.05
CA ASP A 84 -8.03 -9.00 -10.77
C ASP A 84 -8.52 -7.90 -9.83
N GLU A 85 -9.15 -8.28 -8.74
CA GLU A 85 -9.67 -7.39 -7.71
C GLU A 85 -8.91 -7.57 -6.39
N PHE A 86 -8.99 -6.55 -5.53
CA PHE A 86 -8.32 -6.51 -4.24
C PHE A 86 -9.30 -6.08 -3.16
N LEU A 87 -9.24 -6.75 -2.00
CA LEU A 87 -9.99 -6.37 -0.82
C LEU A 87 -9.07 -6.38 0.40
N GLN A 88 -9.20 -5.36 1.25
CA GLN A 88 -8.46 -5.31 2.51
C GLN A 88 -9.37 -5.71 3.67
N VAL A 89 -8.96 -6.74 4.40
CA VAL A 89 -9.62 -7.22 5.62
C VAL A 89 -8.63 -7.11 6.77
N ASP A 90 -8.94 -6.24 7.71
CA ASP A 90 -8.10 -5.99 8.87
C ASP A 90 -8.66 -6.70 10.09
N PHE A 91 -7.79 -7.39 10.81
CA PHE A 91 -8.16 -8.10 12.02
C PHE A 91 -7.54 -7.46 13.25
N CYS A 92 -8.29 -7.46 14.36
CA CYS A 92 -7.75 -7.19 15.69
C CYS A 92 -8.32 -8.16 16.73
N THR A 93 -7.47 -8.56 17.69
CA THR A 93 -7.87 -9.43 18.82
C THR A 93 -8.25 -8.62 20.06
N HIS A 94 -8.06 -7.33 20.10
CA HIS A 94 -8.44 -6.37 21.12
C HIS A 94 -8.08 -4.95 20.65
N TYR A 95 -8.31 -3.94 21.44
CA TYR A 95 -7.74 -2.62 21.22
C TYR A 95 -6.72 -2.31 22.29
N GLU A 96 -5.48 -2.08 21.89
CA GLU A 96 -4.34 -1.82 22.75
C GLU A 96 -3.73 -0.44 22.46
N ARG A 97 -3.16 0.17 23.50
CA ARG A 97 -2.35 1.37 23.33
C ARG A 97 -1.14 1.33 24.25
N ASN A 98 0.05 1.52 23.69
CA ASN A 98 1.32 1.51 24.42
C ASN A 98 1.55 0.24 25.28
N GLY A 99 1.15 -0.92 24.78
CA GLY A 99 1.32 -2.21 25.45
C GLY A 99 0.22 -2.56 26.47
N ARG A 100 -0.76 -1.69 26.67
CA ARG A 100 -1.88 -1.95 27.56
C ARG A 100 -3.17 -2.14 26.79
N VAL A 101 -3.88 -3.23 27.10
CA VAL A 101 -5.22 -3.49 26.57
C VAL A 101 -6.19 -2.41 27.09
N VAL A 102 -6.78 -1.68 26.16
CA VAL A 102 -7.75 -0.60 26.44
C VAL A 102 -9.17 -1.15 26.38
N ILE A 103 -9.48 -1.94 25.35
CA ILE A 103 -10.77 -2.61 25.19
C ILE A 103 -10.50 -4.05 24.79
N PRO A 104 -10.80 -5.04 25.65
CA PRO A 104 -10.61 -6.47 25.32
C PRO A 104 -11.59 -6.94 24.24
N VAL A 105 -11.25 -8.03 23.54
CA VAL A 105 -12.10 -8.55 22.46
C VAL A 105 -13.48 -8.97 22.96
N GLN A 106 -13.56 -9.55 24.15
CA GLN A 106 -14.83 -9.95 24.76
C GLN A 106 -15.80 -8.78 24.87
N GLU A 107 -15.30 -7.59 25.21
CA GLU A 107 -16.11 -6.37 25.26
C GLU A 107 -16.49 -5.85 23.87
N LEU A 108 -15.57 -5.94 22.89
CA LEU A 108 -15.88 -5.58 21.51
C LEU A 108 -16.99 -6.45 20.91
N LEU A 109 -17.07 -7.72 21.34
CA LEU A 109 -18.01 -8.71 20.81
C LEU A 109 -19.25 -8.90 21.70
N ASP A 110 -19.24 -8.39 22.96
CA ASP A 110 -20.37 -8.51 23.88
C ASP A 110 -21.62 -7.81 23.32
N GLY A 111 -22.73 -8.56 23.27
CA GLY A 111 -23.99 -8.03 22.74
C GLY A 111 -23.94 -7.64 21.27
N LYS A 112 -22.99 -8.19 20.49
CA LYS A 112 -22.95 -8.01 19.04
C LYS A 112 -24.28 -8.38 18.39
N ARG A 113 -24.62 -7.71 17.29
CA ARG A 113 -25.89 -7.91 16.59
C ARG A 113 -25.66 -8.19 15.11
N MET A 114 -26.57 -8.96 14.53
CA MET A 114 -26.57 -9.20 13.08
C MET A 114 -26.93 -7.91 12.34
N TYR A 115 -26.13 -7.57 11.31
CA TYR A 115 -26.40 -6.48 10.37
C TYR A 115 -26.20 -7.03 8.97
N LYS A 116 -27.27 -7.08 8.15
CA LYS A 116 -27.29 -7.85 6.90
C LYS A 116 -26.87 -9.31 7.17
N ASN A 117 -25.72 -9.76 6.66
CA ASN A 117 -25.21 -11.12 6.83
C ASN A 117 -23.93 -11.23 7.70
N PHE A 118 -23.56 -10.17 8.44
CA PHE A 118 -22.40 -10.15 9.31
C PHE A 118 -22.71 -9.51 10.67
N TYR A 119 -21.85 -9.75 11.66
CA TYR A 119 -22.00 -9.18 13.00
C TYR A 119 -21.36 -7.81 13.12
N ILE A 120 -21.99 -6.94 13.89
CA ILE A 120 -21.48 -5.62 14.31
C ILE A 120 -21.60 -5.48 15.83
N PRO A 121 -20.81 -4.62 16.50
CA PRO A 121 -20.95 -4.37 17.92
C PRO A 121 -22.31 -3.75 18.26
N LYS A 122 -22.72 -3.86 19.53
CA LYS A 122 -23.83 -3.04 20.05
C LYS A 122 -23.45 -1.55 19.99
N PRO A 123 -24.44 -0.64 19.87
CA PRO A 123 -24.18 0.79 19.69
C PRO A 123 -23.27 1.41 20.76
N GLN A 124 -23.43 1.00 22.02
CA GLN A 124 -22.63 1.49 23.15
C GLN A 124 -21.16 1.13 23.01
N THR A 125 -20.87 -0.09 22.60
CA THR A 125 -19.49 -0.58 22.36
C THR A 125 -18.85 0.12 21.19
N GLU A 126 -19.55 0.23 20.05
CA GLU A 126 -19.04 0.95 18.88
C GLU A 126 -18.75 2.42 19.20
N PHE A 127 -19.68 3.10 19.89
CA PHE A 127 -19.50 4.48 20.31
C PHE A 127 -18.24 4.64 21.18
N THR A 128 -18.12 3.81 22.23
CA THR A 128 -16.99 3.85 23.15
C THR A 128 -15.66 3.59 22.41
N TYR A 129 -15.61 2.57 21.56
CA TYR A 129 -14.44 2.24 20.77
C TYR A 129 -14.01 3.41 19.87
N VAL A 130 -14.93 3.97 19.09
CA VAL A 130 -14.63 5.07 18.16
C VAL A 130 -14.21 6.31 18.94
N LEU A 131 -14.92 6.70 19.99
CA LEU A 131 -14.60 7.87 20.80
C LEU A 131 -13.20 7.76 21.43
N VAL A 132 -12.91 6.67 22.10
CA VAL A 132 -11.62 6.42 22.76
C VAL A 132 -10.48 6.38 21.73
N LYS A 133 -10.67 5.70 20.60
CA LYS A 133 -9.70 5.66 19.49
C LYS A 133 -9.39 7.07 18.94
N LYS A 134 -10.41 7.94 18.82
CA LYS A 134 -10.24 9.31 18.29
C LYS A 134 -9.60 10.26 19.33
N ILE A 135 -9.92 10.15 20.60
CA ILE A 135 -9.25 10.90 21.67
C ILE A 135 -7.77 10.50 21.73
N LEU A 136 -7.42 9.21 21.65
CA LEU A 136 -6.04 8.75 21.66
C LEU A 136 -5.24 9.20 20.41
N LYS A 137 -5.91 9.38 19.28
CA LYS A 137 -5.31 9.93 18.04
C LYS A 137 -5.32 11.46 17.99
N LYS A 138 -5.96 12.13 18.91
CA LYS A 138 -6.17 13.61 18.96
C LYS A 138 -6.80 14.17 17.69
N VAL A 139 -7.65 13.40 17.01
CA VAL A 139 -8.27 13.84 15.76
C VAL A 139 -9.63 13.21 15.54
N PHE A 140 -10.62 14.02 15.19
CA PHE A 140 -11.92 13.60 14.70
C PHE A 140 -12.04 13.93 13.20
N SER A 141 -12.12 12.90 12.35
CA SER A 141 -12.49 13.09 10.95
C SER A 141 -14.00 13.32 10.82
N ASP A 142 -14.44 13.95 9.73
CA ASP A 142 -15.87 14.24 9.52
C ASP A 142 -16.74 12.98 9.55
N GLY A 143 -16.30 11.90 8.97
CA GLY A 143 -17.00 10.61 9.04
C GLY A 143 -17.11 10.09 10.47
N SER A 144 -16.07 10.27 11.32
CA SER A 144 -16.14 9.87 12.72
C SER A 144 -17.04 10.76 13.57
N LYS A 145 -17.07 12.08 13.30
CA LYS A 145 -18.00 13.04 13.93
C LYS A 145 -19.44 12.64 13.64
N GLN A 146 -19.77 12.47 12.37
CA GLN A 146 -21.10 12.04 11.94
C GLN A 146 -21.52 10.70 12.55
N ARG A 147 -20.61 9.71 12.54
CA ARG A 147 -20.90 8.38 13.10
C ARG A 147 -21.16 8.40 14.59
N LEU A 148 -20.32 9.07 15.38
CA LEU A 148 -20.52 9.20 16.82
C LEU A 148 -21.84 9.88 17.15
N THR A 149 -22.17 10.99 16.48
CA THR A 149 -23.45 11.69 16.69
C THR A 149 -24.64 10.82 16.30
N ALA A 150 -24.56 10.09 15.19
CA ALA A 150 -25.62 9.18 14.77
C ALA A 150 -25.85 8.04 15.79
N LEU A 151 -24.76 7.43 16.29
CA LEU A 151 -24.85 6.39 17.32
C LEU A 151 -25.46 6.95 18.60
N TRP A 152 -24.99 8.12 19.06
CA TRP A 152 -25.50 8.74 20.29
C TRP A 152 -27.00 9.05 20.21
N LYS A 153 -27.45 9.64 19.09
CA LYS A 153 -28.86 9.97 18.86
C LYS A 153 -29.76 8.75 18.72
N ALA A 154 -29.23 7.65 18.19
CA ALA A 154 -29.99 6.40 18.02
C ALA A 154 -30.14 5.60 19.33
N MET A 155 -29.34 5.88 20.37
CA MET A 155 -29.42 5.20 21.66
C MET A 155 -30.62 5.66 22.44
N ASN A 156 -31.31 4.70 23.12
CA ASN A 156 -32.32 4.99 24.14
C ASN A 156 -31.64 5.44 25.45
N GLU A 157 -32.45 5.91 26.41
CA GLU A 157 -31.91 6.47 27.68
C GLU A 157 -31.08 5.44 28.48
N LYS A 158 -31.51 4.17 28.53
CA LYS A 158 -30.75 3.11 29.19
C LYS A 158 -29.38 2.90 28.55
N GLU A 159 -29.34 2.82 27.24
CA GLU A 159 -28.08 2.66 26.47
C GLU A 159 -27.15 3.85 26.65
N ARG A 160 -27.69 5.06 26.73
CA ARG A 160 -26.90 6.28 27.03
C ARG A 160 -26.31 6.24 28.44
N GLN A 161 -27.07 5.79 29.46
CA GLN A 161 -26.56 5.64 30.80
C GLN A 161 -25.47 4.56 30.90
N GLU A 162 -25.68 3.42 30.26
CA GLU A 162 -24.64 2.37 30.14
C GLU A 162 -23.36 2.89 29.48
N THR A 163 -23.49 3.68 28.41
CA THR A 163 -22.36 4.30 27.72
C THR A 163 -21.63 5.28 28.64
N LYS A 164 -22.34 6.16 29.32
CA LYS A 164 -21.77 7.09 30.33
C LYS A 164 -21.00 6.34 31.42
N ALA A 165 -21.58 5.28 31.96
CA ALA A 165 -20.95 4.45 32.99
C ALA A 165 -19.66 3.78 32.46
N GLY A 166 -19.69 3.24 31.24
CA GLY A 166 -18.52 2.64 30.56
C GLY A 166 -17.40 3.63 30.31
N LEU A 167 -17.73 4.87 29.97
CA LEU A 167 -16.73 5.92 29.69
C LEU A 167 -15.98 6.39 30.96
N LYS A 168 -16.54 6.24 32.19
CA LYS A 168 -15.87 6.66 33.43
C LYS A 168 -14.51 6.00 33.67
N ARG A 169 -14.27 4.82 33.09
CA ARG A 169 -12.95 4.17 33.15
C ARG A 169 -11.89 4.83 32.30
N PHE A 170 -12.30 5.60 31.29
CA PHE A 170 -11.40 6.26 30.33
C PHE A 170 -11.29 7.76 30.57
N ILE A 171 -12.39 8.43 30.84
CA ILE A 171 -12.56 9.87 30.85
C ILE A 171 -13.01 10.29 32.28
N ALA A 172 -12.69 11.50 32.70
CA ALA A 172 -13.18 12.03 33.96
C ALA A 172 -14.67 12.38 33.86
N GLU A 173 -15.40 12.24 34.95
CA GLU A 173 -16.87 12.35 34.96
C GLU A 173 -17.37 13.74 34.53
N ASP A 174 -16.66 14.79 34.91
CA ASP A 174 -16.94 16.18 34.54
C ASP A 174 -16.80 16.38 33.01
N GLN A 175 -15.80 15.76 32.39
CA GLN A 175 -15.59 15.84 30.94
C GLN A 175 -16.53 14.95 30.12
N ILE A 176 -17.07 13.86 30.69
CA ILE A 176 -17.98 12.98 29.95
C ILE A 176 -19.21 13.77 29.45
N ASN A 177 -19.84 14.55 30.32
CA ASN A 177 -21.03 15.32 29.95
C ASN A 177 -20.69 16.39 28.90
N GLU A 178 -19.59 17.12 29.09
CA GLU A 178 -19.10 18.10 28.12
C GLU A 178 -18.87 17.47 26.71
N ILE A 179 -18.16 16.34 26.66
CA ILE A 179 -17.90 15.62 25.41
C ILE A 179 -19.20 15.15 24.76
N LEU A 180 -20.15 14.61 25.53
CA LEU A 180 -21.40 14.09 25.02
C LEU A 180 -22.32 15.22 24.52
N GLU A 181 -22.34 16.38 25.14
CA GLU A 181 -23.03 17.57 24.64
C GLU A 181 -22.44 18.06 23.33
N CYS A 182 -21.10 18.10 23.20
CA CYS A 182 -20.41 18.40 21.95
C CYS A 182 -20.71 17.38 20.83
N VAL A 183 -20.79 16.09 21.17
CA VAL A 183 -21.16 15.01 20.23
C VAL A 183 -22.60 15.17 19.77
N ASP A 184 -23.54 15.46 20.66
CA ASP A 184 -24.95 15.62 20.32
C ASP A 184 -25.21 16.83 19.44
N SER A 185 -24.49 17.94 19.70
CA SER A 185 -24.57 19.19 18.95
C SER A 185 -23.65 19.29 17.73
N LEU A 186 -22.84 18.26 17.42
CA LEU A 186 -21.79 18.28 16.36
C LEU A 186 -20.70 19.33 16.57
N GLN A 187 -20.51 19.82 17.79
CA GLN A 187 -19.53 20.87 18.13
C GLN A 187 -18.19 20.28 18.61
N TYR A 188 -17.63 19.34 17.88
CA TYR A 188 -16.39 18.61 18.24
C TYR A 188 -15.17 19.52 18.47
N ASP A 189 -15.14 20.68 17.87
CA ASP A 189 -14.02 21.63 18.00
C ASP A 189 -13.97 22.31 19.40
N LEU A 190 -15.05 22.20 20.17
CA LEU A 190 -15.13 22.66 21.57
C LEU A 190 -14.59 21.63 22.58
N ILE A 191 -14.38 20.38 22.17
CA ILE A 191 -13.84 19.33 23.05
C ILE A 191 -12.38 19.64 23.37
N ASP A 192 -12.04 19.77 24.65
CA ASP A 192 -10.64 19.82 25.10
C ASP A 192 -9.98 18.44 24.92
N LEU A 193 -9.56 18.19 23.68
CA LEU A 193 -8.90 16.94 23.28
C LEU A 193 -7.57 16.73 24.00
N GLU A 194 -6.85 17.80 24.35
CA GLU A 194 -5.56 17.66 25.02
C GLU A 194 -5.76 17.14 26.45
N ARG A 195 -6.69 17.72 27.19
CA ARG A 195 -7.05 17.26 28.54
C ARG A 195 -7.59 15.81 28.54
N ALA A 196 -8.53 15.51 27.63
CA ALA A 196 -9.08 14.16 27.49
C ALA A 196 -8.00 13.14 27.13
N HIS A 197 -7.09 13.47 26.19
CA HIS A 197 -5.98 12.62 25.81
C HIS A 197 -5.00 12.36 26.95
N GLN A 198 -4.60 13.40 27.70
CA GLN A 198 -3.65 13.26 28.81
C GLN A 198 -4.20 12.35 29.91
N LEU A 199 -5.46 12.52 30.29
CA LEU A 199 -6.13 11.68 31.29
C LEU A 199 -6.24 10.23 30.81
N LEU A 200 -6.68 10.03 29.59
CA LEU A 200 -6.79 8.70 28.99
C LEU A 200 -5.42 8.02 28.88
N LYS A 201 -4.40 8.75 28.44
CA LYS A 201 -3.01 8.26 28.38
C LYS A 201 -2.49 7.85 29.76
N LYS A 202 -2.75 8.65 30.80
CA LYS A 202 -2.37 8.31 32.19
C LYS A 202 -3.04 7.03 32.66
N LYS A 203 -4.33 6.84 32.36
CA LYS A 203 -5.09 5.64 32.71
C LYS A 203 -4.69 4.40 31.91
N THR A 204 -4.20 4.57 30.67
CA THR A 204 -3.87 3.48 29.74
C THR A 204 -2.36 3.26 29.55
N SER A 205 -1.49 3.85 30.37
CA SER A 205 -0.04 3.71 30.28
C SER A 205 0.58 3.29 31.61
N ASN A 206 1.50 2.32 31.52
CA ASN A 206 2.31 1.86 32.65
C ASN A 206 3.74 1.61 32.13
N VAL A 207 4.75 1.72 32.98
CA VAL A 207 6.16 1.65 32.59
C VAL A 207 6.54 0.25 32.09
N ALA A 208 6.06 -0.79 32.76
CA ALA A 208 6.38 -2.19 32.37
C ALA A 208 5.75 -2.54 31.02
N ASP A 209 4.48 -2.21 30.81
CA ASP A 209 3.77 -2.44 29.54
C ASP A 209 4.43 -1.68 28.39
N ASN A 210 4.83 -0.42 28.64
CA ASN A 210 5.55 0.40 27.67
C ASN A 210 6.90 -0.21 27.27
N LEU A 211 7.65 -0.82 28.19
CA LEU A 211 8.91 -1.45 27.88
C LEU A 211 8.70 -2.71 27.03
N HIS A 212 7.75 -3.55 27.41
CA HIS A 212 7.36 -4.74 26.63
C HIS A 212 6.94 -4.37 25.21
N TYR A 213 6.09 -3.35 25.07
CA TYR A 213 5.66 -2.83 23.78
C TYR A 213 6.83 -2.34 22.92
N LYS A 214 7.79 -1.61 23.50
CA LYS A 214 8.97 -1.14 22.76
C LYS A 214 9.82 -2.29 22.21
N VAL A 215 10.03 -3.34 23.00
CA VAL A 215 10.76 -4.53 22.54
C VAL A 215 10.01 -5.21 21.39
N PHE A 216 8.72 -5.38 21.55
CA PHE A 216 7.88 -5.93 20.49
C PHE A 216 7.88 -5.06 19.23
N ASP A 217 7.73 -3.73 19.36
CA ASP A 217 7.75 -2.79 18.23
C ASP A 217 9.09 -2.83 17.48
N LEU A 218 10.19 -2.96 18.21
CA LEU A 218 11.52 -3.14 17.61
C LEU A 218 11.61 -4.43 16.79
N LYS A 219 11.13 -5.55 17.34
CA LYS A 219 11.07 -6.83 16.62
C LYS A 219 10.20 -6.74 15.38
N ARG A 220 9.03 -6.15 15.47
CA ARG A 220 8.11 -5.92 14.36
C ARG A 220 8.74 -5.06 13.25
N ARG A 221 9.44 -3.98 13.63
CA ARG A 221 10.16 -3.12 12.67
C ARG A 221 11.27 -3.89 11.96
N PHE A 222 11.99 -4.74 12.68
CA PHE A 222 13.01 -5.59 12.11
C PHE A 222 12.41 -6.61 11.13
N GLU A 223 11.31 -7.27 11.51
CA GLU A 223 10.57 -8.16 10.61
C GLU A 223 10.17 -7.45 9.30
N ARG A 224 9.70 -6.19 9.37
CA ARG A 224 9.37 -5.39 8.17
C ARG A 224 10.56 -4.97 7.33
N ILE A 225 11.75 -4.86 7.91
CA ILE A 225 12.98 -4.60 7.15
C ILE A 225 13.40 -5.85 6.38
N VAL A 226 13.32 -7.02 7.02
CA VAL A 226 13.71 -8.31 6.43
C VAL A 226 12.68 -8.79 5.40
N HIS A 227 11.39 -8.61 5.70
CA HIS A 227 10.26 -8.98 4.84
C HIS A 227 9.41 -7.75 4.48
N PRO A 228 9.92 -6.87 3.58
CA PRO A 228 9.22 -5.66 3.20
C PRO A 228 7.97 -6.00 2.37
N THR A 229 6.84 -5.41 2.73
CA THR A 229 5.56 -5.60 2.05
C THR A 229 5.38 -4.73 0.81
N GLY A 230 6.22 -3.72 0.60
CA GLY A 230 6.21 -2.93 -0.64
C GLY A 230 6.80 -3.71 -1.81
N LEU A 231 6.43 -3.33 -3.04
CA LEU A 231 6.86 -3.97 -4.27
C LEU A 231 7.63 -2.95 -5.14
N PHE A 232 8.74 -3.40 -5.74
CA PHE A 232 9.52 -2.59 -6.67
C PHE A 232 9.46 -3.20 -8.07
N ILE A 233 8.74 -2.54 -8.98
CA ILE A 233 8.50 -2.94 -10.36
C ILE A 233 9.29 -2.03 -11.29
N VAL A 234 9.95 -2.62 -12.27
CA VAL A 234 10.58 -1.89 -13.37
C VAL A 234 9.91 -2.25 -14.69
N LEU A 235 9.55 -1.22 -15.47
CA LEU A 235 9.03 -1.35 -16.82
C LEU A 235 10.12 -0.96 -17.83
N LEU A 236 10.55 -1.90 -18.63
CA LEU A 236 11.46 -1.69 -19.77
C LEU A 236 10.71 -1.87 -21.09
N GLY A 237 11.25 -1.36 -22.14
CA GLY A 237 10.71 -1.51 -23.50
C GLY A 237 11.03 -0.30 -24.36
N VAL A 238 10.91 -0.49 -25.68
CA VAL A 238 11.14 0.55 -26.68
C VAL A 238 10.09 1.67 -26.60
N ASP A 239 10.31 2.78 -27.28
CA ASP A 239 9.29 3.81 -27.42
C ASP A 239 8.08 3.26 -28.20
N GLY A 240 6.89 3.69 -27.82
CA GLY A 240 5.64 3.13 -28.33
C GLY A 240 5.17 1.83 -27.67
N ALA A 241 5.97 1.18 -26.80
CA ALA A 241 5.58 -0.06 -26.13
C ALA A 241 4.52 0.10 -25.00
N GLY A 242 3.96 1.30 -24.80
CA GLY A 242 2.85 1.51 -23.88
C GLY A 242 3.21 1.57 -22.40
N LYS A 243 4.50 1.79 -22.05
CA LYS A 243 4.97 1.82 -20.64
C LYS A 243 4.13 2.68 -19.72
N THR A 244 3.88 3.92 -20.09
CA THR A 244 3.12 4.87 -19.26
C THR A 244 1.65 4.47 -19.14
N THR A 245 1.03 4.01 -20.22
CA THR A 245 -0.36 3.52 -20.18
C THR A 245 -0.50 2.33 -19.24
N ILE A 246 0.40 1.36 -19.31
CA ILE A 246 0.42 0.19 -18.41
C ILE A 246 0.72 0.63 -16.97
N ALA A 247 1.66 1.56 -16.77
CA ALA A 247 1.97 2.08 -15.43
C ALA A 247 0.74 2.70 -14.76
N GLU A 248 -0.02 3.54 -15.49
CA GLU A 248 -1.23 4.16 -14.95
C GLU A 248 -2.32 3.13 -14.63
N ASN A 249 -2.52 2.12 -15.49
CA ASN A 249 -3.47 1.03 -15.21
C ASN A 249 -3.04 0.18 -14.00
N LEU A 250 -1.76 -0.18 -13.87
CA LEU A 250 -1.26 -0.89 -12.70
C LEU A 250 -1.47 -0.08 -11.41
N LYS A 251 -1.24 1.24 -11.46
CA LYS A 251 -1.50 2.12 -10.30
C LYS A 251 -2.96 2.09 -9.89
N ALA A 252 -3.88 2.22 -10.86
CA ALA A 252 -5.31 2.20 -10.60
C ALA A 252 -5.76 0.88 -9.94
N ARG A 253 -5.21 -0.26 -10.38
CA ARG A 253 -5.54 -1.58 -9.85
C ARG A 253 -4.97 -1.83 -8.45
N TYR A 254 -3.80 -1.28 -8.14
CA TYR A 254 -3.11 -1.51 -6.86
C TYR A 254 -3.44 -0.49 -5.75
N VAL A 255 -4.40 0.40 -5.97
CA VAL A 255 -4.74 1.46 -5.01
C VAL A 255 -5.13 0.91 -3.62
N THR A 256 -5.80 -0.23 -3.57
CA THR A 256 -6.21 -0.90 -2.33
C THR A 256 -5.08 -1.73 -1.70
N ALA A 257 -4.16 -2.27 -2.51
CA ALA A 257 -3.14 -3.20 -2.04
C ALA A 257 -1.91 -2.53 -1.41
N PHE A 258 -1.70 -1.25 -1.63
CA PHE A 258 -0.54 -0.52 -1.12
C PHE A 258 -0.94 0.79 -0.45
N ARG A 259 -0.25 1.14 0.65
CA ARG A 259 -0.47 2.42 1.36
C ARG A 259 -0.12 3.64 0.53
N LYS A 260 0.80 3.49 -0.42
CA LYS A 260 1.28 4.54 -1.31
C LYS A 260 1.76 3.92 -2.61
N ILE A 261 1.66 4.68 -3.70
CA ILE A 261 2.22 4.33 -4.99
C ILE A 261 3.13 5.47 -5.42
N ASP A 262 4.41 5.15 -5.62
CA ASP A 262 5.42 6.06 -6.15
C ASP A 262 5.76 5.65 -7.59
N HIS A 263 5.62 6.57 -8.54
CA HIS A 263 5.90 6.35 -9.94
C HIS A 263 7.01 7.28 -10.42
N TYR A 264 8.03 6.72 -11.06
CA TYR A 264 9.20 7.46 -11.55
C TYR A 264 9.52 7.12 -13.01
N HIS A 265 9.94 8.13 -13.75
CA HIS A 265 10.48 7.97 -15.09
C HIS A 265 12.01 7.96 -15.02
N SER A 266 12.66 6.85 -15.35
CA SER A 266 14.12 6.61 -15.40
C SER A 266 14.84 6.57 -14.05
N ARG A 267 14.71 7.56 -13.19
CA ARG A 267 15.39 7.68 -11.90
C ARG A 267 14.41 8.17 -10.83
N VAL A 268 14.74 7.91 -9.59
CA VAL A 268 13.97 8.42 -8.43
C VAL A 268 14.08 9.94 -8.29
N ARG A 269 15.06 10.57 -8.99
CA ARG A 269 15.33 12.00 -9.05
C ARG A 269 15.42 12.64 -7.66
N VAL A 270 16.33 12.12 -6.85
CA VAL A 270 16.67 12.73 -5.57
C VAL A 270 17.52 13.97 -5.80
N LEU A 271 18.44 13.89 -6.77
CA LEU A 271 19.23 15.03 -7.23
C LEU A 271 18.54 15.72 -8.42
N LYS A 272 18.73 17.03 -8.53
CA LYS A 272 18.21 17.81 -9.66
C LYS A 272 18.79 17.33 -10.98
N ASP A 273 18.07 17.45 -12.07
CA ASP A 273 18.62 17.14 -13.38
C ASP A 273 19.77 18.12 -13.76
N ILE A 274 20.82 17.60 -14.41
CA ILE A 274 21.99 18.41 -14.81
C ILE A 274 21.57 19.61 -15.68
N SER A 275 20.53 19.46 -16.50
CA SER A 275 19.95 20.56 -17.29
C SER A 275 19.41 21.71 -16.43
N GLN A 276 18.93 21.40 -15.22
CA GLN A 276 18.42 22.40 -14.27
C GLN A 276 19.55 23.11 -13.50
N LEU A 277 20.76 22.54 -13.52
CA LEU A 277 21.94 23.14 -12.87
C LEU A 277 22.65 24.16 -13.77
N LYS A 278 22.39 24.15 -15.08
CA LYS A 278 22.93 25.10 -16.04
C LYS A 278 21.92 26.22 -16.26
N LYS A 279 22.31 27.47 -15.92
CA LYS A 279 21.46 28.68 -16.08
C LYS A 279 21.04 28.98 -17.53
N ASP A 280 21.75 28.44 -18.52
CA ASP A 280 21.56 28.70 -19.97
C ASP A 280 21.26 27.41 -20.77
N ALA A 281 20.68 26.38 -20.14
CA ALA A 281 20.36 25.15 -20.86
C ALA A 281 19.11 25.36 -21.73
N THR A 282 19.26 25.26 -23.05
CA THR A 282 18.14 25.11 -23.97
C THR A 282 17.27 23.93 -23.53
N PRO A 283 15.94 24.09 -23.48
CA PRO A 283 15.04 22.99 -23.12
C PRO A 283 15.35 21.78 -24.00
N ILE A 284 15.52 20.61 -23.37
CA ILE A 284 15.66 19.35 -24.13
C ILE A 284 14.32 19.10 -24.79
N ASP A 285 14.31 19.02 -26.11
CA ASP A 285 13.12 18.63 -26.86
C ASP A 285 12.75 17.19 -26.47
N ALA A 286 11.71 17.07 -25.66
CA ALA A 286 11.22 15.78 -25.18
C ALA A 286 10.58 14.94 -26.31
N SER A 287 10.21 15.58 -27.44
CA SER A 287 9.60 14.93 -28.60
C SER A 287 10.62 14.23 -29.50
N ASN A 288 11.91 14.60 -29.40
CA ASN A 288 12.98 13.97 -30.20
C ASN A 288 14.19 13.60 -29.32
N PRO A 289 14.12 12.52 -28.55
CA PRO A 289 15.19 12.08 -27.65
C PRO A 289 16.48 11.67 -28.39
N HIS A 290 16.37 11.26 -29.66
CA HIS A 290 17.48 10.86 -30.53
C HIS A 290 17.97 11.97 -31.46
N GLY A 291 17.41 13.20 -31.39
CA GLY A 291 17.80 14.32 -32.22
C GLY A 291 19.30 14.60 -32.22
N LYS A 292 19.82 15.27 -33.26
CA LYS A 292 21.25 15.56 -33.49
C LYS A 292 21.90 16.22 -32.26
N LYS A 293 22.41 15.40 -31.34
CA LYS A 293 23.26 15.85 -30.24
C LYS A 293 24.71 15.64 -30.62
N GLN A 294 25.57 16.64 -30.37
CA GLN A 294 27.03 16.40 -30.43
C GLN A 294 27.35 15.25 -29.45
N LYS A 295 28.04 14.22 -29.94
CA LYS A 295 28.46 13.09 -29.11
C LYS A 295 29.32 13.61 -27.96
N ALA A 296 28.90 13.34 -26.74
CA ALA A 296 29.67 13.73 -25.56
C ALA A 296 31.05 13.06 -25.55
N GLY A 297 32.09 13.81 -25.21
CA GLY A 297 33.42 13.26 -25.00
C GLY A 297 33.42 12.22 -23.86
N LYS A 298 34.40 11.33 -23.83
CA LYS A 298 34.49 10.28 -22.79
C LYS A 298 34.52 10.87 -21.39
N PHE A 299 35.31 11.91 -21.15
CA PHE A 299 35.38 12.55 -19.81
C PHE A 299 34.06 13.15 -19.38
N THR A 300 33.35 13.88 -20.24
CA THR A 300 32.03 14.42 -19.99
C THR A 300 31.00 13.31 -19.70
N SER A 301 31.11 12.19 -20.43
CA SER A 301 30.23 11.03 -20.22
C SER A 301 30.46 10.37 -18.86
N VAL A 302 31.72 10.25 -18.41
CA VAL A 302 32.06 9.70 -17.09
C VAL A 302 31.56 10.62 -15.98
N ALA A 303 31.78 11.93 -16.08
CA ALA A 303 31.30 12.89 -15.07
C ALA A 303 29.76 12.91 -14.97
N LYS A 304 29.07 12.93 -16.11
CA LYS A 304 27.61 12.85 -16.18
C LYS A 304 27.07 11.54 -15.61
N PHE A 305 27.69 10.43 -15.96
CA PHE A 305 27.34 9.13 -15.43
C PHE A 305 27.54 9.08 -13.91
N GLY A 306 28.68 9.55 -13.39
CA GLY A 306 28.97 9.60 -11.95
C GLY A 306 27.91 10.34 -11.17
N TYR A 307 27.45 11.50 -11.67
CA TYR A 307 26.37 12.27 -11.07
C TYR A 307 25.04 11.47 -11.03
N TYR A 308 24.67 10.86 -12.15
CA TYR A 308 23.43 10.06 -12.20
C TYR A 308 23.54 8.77 -11.40
N PHE A 309 24.73 8.16 -11.34
CA PHE A 309 24.96 6.99 -10.53
C PHE A 309 24.84 7.29 -9.02
N LEU A 310 25.34 8.44 -8.58
CA LEU A 310 25.12 8.90 -7.21
C LEU A 310 23.62 9.07 -6.90
N ASP A 311 22.85 9.61 -7.84
CA ASP A 311 21.38 9.70 -7.71
C ASP A 311 20.73 8.30 -7.57
N PHE A 312 21.22 7.29 -8.30
CA PHE A 312 20.76 5.91 -8.12
C PHE A 312 21.13 5.34 -6.75
N LEU A 313 22.33 5.58 -6.24
CA LEU A 313 22.72 5.10 -4.91
C LEU A 313 21.86 5.69 -3.80
N ILE A 314 21.58 6.98 -3.85
CA ILE A 314 20.65 7.64 -2.92
C ILE A 314 19.22 7.11 -3.15
N GLY A 315 18.82 6.93 -4.40
CA GLY A 315 17.55 6.36 -4.81
C GLY A 315 17.32 4.96 -4.27
N ASN A 316 18.37 4.12 -4.19
CA ASN A 316 18.29 2.77 -3.60
C ASN A 316 17.75 2.82 -2.16
N VAL A 317 18.27 3.75 -1.35
CA VAL A 317 17.84 3.92 0.04
C VAL A 317 16.38 4.37 0.10
N LYS A 318 15.99 5.32 -0.77
CA LYS A 318 14.62 5.79 -0.84
C LYS A 318 13.63 4.69 -1.24
N ILE A 319 13.99 3.86 -2.24
CA ILE A 319 13.18 2.70 -2.66
C ILE A 319 13.09 1.68 -1.54
N ALA A 320 14.21 1.35 -0.87
CA ALA A 320 14.21 0.39 0.24
C ALA A 320 13.29 0.85 1.38
N ILE A 321 13.36 2.12 1.78
CA ILE A 321 12.47 2.70 2.80
C ILE A 321 11.01 2.67 2.34
N ALA A 322 10.73 2.98 1.07
CA ALA A 322 9.39 2.93 0.51
C ALA A 322 8.81 1.50 0.58
N LYS A 323 9.61 0.48 0.23
CA LYS A 323 9.21 -0.94 0.36
C LYS A 323 8.87 -1.32 1.80
N ILE A 324 9.70 -0.92 2.78
CA ILE A 324 9.42 -1.16 4.22
C ILE A 324 8.08 -0.51 4.64
N LYS A 325 7.69 0.59 4.00
CA LYS A 325 6.44 1.32 4.27
C LYS A 325 5.24 0.83 3.46
N SER A 326 5.30 -0.35 2.85
CA SER A 326 4.22 -0.90 2.01
C SER A 326 3.88 -0.01 0.82
N THR A 327 4.90 0.53 0.15
CA THR A 327 4.74 1.36 -1.05
C THR A 327 4.98 0.52 -2.30
N LEU A 328 4.11 0.64 -3.29
CA LEU A 328 4.42 0.22 -4.66
C LEU A 328 5.36 1.25 -5.28
N VAL A 329 6.56 0.82 -5.67
CA VAL A 329 7.51 1.65 -6.42
C VAL A 329 7.54 1.17 -7.85
N LEU A 330 7.06 2.00 -8.78
CA LEU A 330 7.01 1.73 -10.20
C LEU A 330 8.00 2.65 -10.93
N VAL A 331 8.92 2.06 -11.68
CA VAL A 331 9.94 2.83 -12.41
C VAL A 331 9.93 2.45 -13.88
N GLU A 332 9.69 3.42 -14.76
CA GLU A 332 9.90 3.26 -16.19
C GLU A 332 11.36 3.54 -16.53
N ARG A 333 11.99 2.73 -17.38
CA ARG A 333 13.35 2.95 -17.84
C ARG A 333 14.37 3.10 -16.69
N TYR A 334 14.59 2.08 -15.94
CA TYR A 334 15.54 2.05 -14.82
C TYR A 334 17.00 2.11 -15.30
N TYR A 335 17.98 1.87 -14.43
CA TYR A 335 19.40 1.84 -14.73
C TYR A 335 19.77 1.04 -16.00
N TYR A 336 19.06 -0.05 -16.22
CA TYR A 336 19.28 -0.95 -17.37
C TYR A 336 19.22 -0.25 -18.73
N ASP A 337 18.43 0.80 -18.83
CA ASP A 337 18.22 1.55 -20.06
C ASP A 337 19.50 2.27 -20.55
N TYR A 338 20.46 2.55 -19.65
CA TYR A 338 21.74 3.16 -20.02
C TYR A 338 22.59 2.32 -20.98
N SER A 339 22.47 0.98 -20.94
CA SER A 339 23.15 0.10 -21.87
C SER A 339 22.31 -0.24 -23.12
N ILE A 340 20.99 -0.13 -23.01
CA ILE A 340 20.06 -0.44 -24.10
C ILE A 340 19.95 0.74 -25.06
N ASP A 341 19.73 1.95 -24.54
CA ASP A 341 19.55 3.17 -25.33
C ASP A 341 20.57 4.26 -24.92
N LYS A 342 21.85 4.03 -25.27
CA LYS A 342 22.96 5.00 -25.00
C LYS A 342 22.74 6.35 -25.66
N VAL A 343 22.09 6.38 -26.82
CA VAL A 343 21.86 7.59 -27.63
C VAL A 343 20.97 8.56 -26.86
N ARG A 344 19.90 8.09 -26.28
CA ARG A 344 18.99 8.89 -25.44
C ARG A 344 19.72 9.63 -24.32
N TYR A 345 20.62 8.93 -23.65
CA TYR A 345 21.37 9.48 -22.52
C TYR A 345 22.63 10.22 -22.93
N ASN A 346 22.99 10.18 -24.22
CA ASN A 346 24.23 10.74 -24.75
C ASN A 346 25.46 10.32 -23.91
N LEU A 347 25.61 9.00 -23.74
CA LEU A 347 26.71 8.38 -22.98
C LEU A 347 27.65 7.64 -23.93
N ASN A 348 28.92 8.07 -23.94
CA ASN A 348 30.02 7.40 -24.66
C ASN A 348 30.80 6.52 -23.66
N LEU A 349 30.15 5.45 -23.17
CA LEU A 349 30.71 4.51 -22.19
C LEU A 349 30.57 3.07 -22.70
N SER A 350 31.53 2.20 -22.32
CA SER A 350 31.47 0.79 -22.71
C SER A 350 30.39 0.04 -21.92
N ASP A 351 29.84 -1.03 -22.49
CA ASP A 351 28.87 -1.87 -21.80
C ASP A 351 29.47 -2.54 -20.57
N LYS A 352 30.74 -2.96 -20.64
CA LYS A 352 31.43 -3.53 -19.46
C LYS A 352 31.48 -2.57 -18.29
N PHE A 353 31.71 -1.28 -18.54
CA PHE A 353 31.70 -0.25 -17.51
C PHE A 353 30.30 -0.10 -16.88
N LEU A 354 29.26 0.01 -17.69
CA LEU A 354 27.88 0.14 -17.21
C LEU A 354 27.43 -1.10 -16.42
N LEU A 355 27.75 -2.30 -16.92
CA LEU A 355 27.44 -3.56 -16.24
C LEU A 355 28.14 -3.72 -14.89
N PHE A 356 29.39 -3.24 -14.75
CA PHE A 356 30.08 -3.23 -13.47
C PHE A 356 29.31 -2.40 -12.42
N PHE A 357 28.91 -1.19 -12.75
CA PHE A 357 28.21 -0.31 -11.82
C PHE A 357 26.76 -0.76 -11.53
N GLU A 358 26.16 -1.58 -12.39
CA GLU A 358 24.85 -2.18 -12.15
C GLU A 358 24.78 -3.03 -10.88
N HIS A 359 25.91 -3.60 -10.43
CA HIS A 359 25.94 -4.40 -9.22
C HIS A 359 25.59 -3.58 -7.95
N PHE A 360 25.78 -2.28 -7.99
CA PHE A 360 25.52 -1.37 -6.86
C PHE A 360 24.10 -0.79 -6.89
N VAL A 361 23.34 -1.04 -7.95
CA VAL A 361 21.97 -0.54 -8.09
C VAL A 361 21.00 -1.56 -7.52
N LEU A 362 19.98 -1.08 -6.79
CA LEU A 362 18.97 -1.94 -6.17
C LEU A 362 18.25 -2.77 -7.23
N LYS A 363 18.21 -4.08 -7.04
CA LYS A 363 17.53 -4.98 -7.97
C LYS A 363 16.01 -4.93 -7.72
N PRO A 364 15.20 -4.78 -8.79
CA PRO A 364 13.74 -4.85 -8.67
C PRO A 364 13.26 -6.23 -8.23
N ASP A 365 12.04 -6.27 -7.77
CA ASP A 365 11.34 -7.53 -7.46
C ASP A 365 10.92 -8.25 -8.73
N VAL A 366 10.46 -7.46 -9.73
CA VAL A 366 10.11 -7.92 -11.07
C VAL A 366 10.47 -6.86 -12.12
N ILE A 367 10.85 -7.33 -13.30
CA ILE A 367 11.13 -6.49 -14.47
C ILE A 367 10.16 -6.92 -15.57
N PHE A 368 9.26 -6.05 -15.96
CA PHE A 368 8.41 -6.29 -17.12
C PHE A 368 9.04 -5.67 -18.36
N ILE A 369 9.25 -6.50 -19.38
CA ILE A 369 9.81 -6.11 -20.66
C ILE A 369 8.66 -6.05 -21.65
N LEU A 370 8.24 -4.82 -21.95
CA LEU A 370 7.18 -4.54 -22.89
C LEU A 370 7.73 -4.60 -24.31
N THR A 371 7.20 -5.51 -25.09
CA THR A 371 7.63 -5.78 -26.47
C THR A 371 6.42 -5.86 -27.40
N GLY A 372 6.61 -6.21 -28.66
CA GLY A 372 5.55 -6.39 -29.63
C GLY A 372 6.06 -6.33 -31.06
N ASP A 373 5.13 -6.32 -32.02
CA ASP A 373 5.44 -6.13 -33.43
C ASP A 373 6.06 -4.75 -33.69
N SER A 374 7.23 -4.72 -34.36
CA SER A 374 8.00 -3.48 -34.51
C SER A 374 7.30 -2.43 -35.35
N LYS A 375 6.47 -2.83 -36.34
CA LYS A 375 5.69 -1.90 -37.16
C LYS A 375 4.58 -1.27 -36.35
N LYS A 376 3.83 -2.10 -35.59
CA LYS A 376 2.77 -1.60 -34.70
C LYS A 376 3.31 -0.67 -33.61
N LEU A 377 4.53 -0.93 -33.10
CA LEU A 377 5.18 -0.06 -32.12
C LEU A 377 5.60 1.27 -32.73
N LEU A 378 6.15 1.25 -33.96
CA LEU A 378 6.52 2.46 -34.72
C LEU A 378 5.28 3.31 -35.02
N ASP A 379 4.15 2.70 -35.42
CA ASP A 379 2.90 3.40 -35.74
C ASP A 379 2.33 4.14 -34.52
N ARG A 380 2.55 3.62 -33.31
CA ARG A 380 2.13 4.29 -32.07
C ARG A 380 2.99 5.51 -31.72
N LYS A 381 4.26 5.51 -32.10
CA LYS A 381 5.20 6.58 -31.78
C LYS A 381 6.39 6.63 -32.73
N HIS A 382 6.45 7.66 -33.54
CA HIS A 382 7.49 7.86 -34.58
C HIS A 382 8.73 8.59 -34.03
N GLU A 383 9.27 8.21 -32.89
CA GLU A 383 10.46 8.85 -32.29
C GLU A 383 11.77 8.20 -32.74
N ILE A 384 11.75 6.94 -33.19
CA ILE A 384 12.92 6.14 -33.60
C ILE A 384 12.57 5.32 -34.85
N THR A 385 13.58 4.83 -35.53
CA THR A 385 13.42 3.98 -36.73
C THR A 385 13.09 2.53 -36.35
N ILE A 386 12.58 1.76 -37.32
CA ILE A 386 12.30 0.33 -37.16
C ILE A 386 13.54 -0.47 -36.78
N ASP A 387 14.69 -0.14 -37.42
CA ASP A 387 15.97 -0.78 -37.12
C ASP A 387 16.45 -0.51 -35.69
N GLU A 388 16.22 0.70 -35.18
CA GLU A 388 16.51 1.05 -33.79
C GLU A 388 15.58 0.30 -32.81
N ILE A 389 14.30 0.12 -33.18
CA ILE A 389 13.34 -0.68 -32.39
C ILE A 389 13.84 -2.13 -32.29
N ASP A 390 14.20 -2.73 -33.45
CA ASP A 390 14.62 -4.13 -33.49
C ASP A 390 15.95 -4.33 -32.75
N GLU A 391 16.89 -3.39 -32.84
CA GLU A 391 18.15 -3.45 -32.10
C GLU A 391 17.91 -3.32 -30.57
N GLN A 392 17.04 -2.43 -30.12
CA GLN A 392 16.70 -2.34 -28.69
C GLN A 392 15.99 -3.60 -28.20
N LYS A 393 15.06 -4.17 -28.96
CA LYS A 393 14.39 -5.45 -28.65
C LYS A 393 15.41 -6.59 -28.55
N ARG A 394 16.34 -6.68 -29.47
CA ARG A 394 17.42 -7.68 -29.45
C ARG A 394 18.23 -7.57 -28.17
N LYS A 395 18.70 -6.35 -27.81
CA LYS A 395 19.45 -6.11 -26.57
C LYS A 395 18.66 -6.47 -25.31
N LEU A 396 17.37 -6.12 -25.26
CA LEU A 396 16.49 -6.49 -24.17
C LEU A 396 16.36 -8.01 -24.04
N ASN A 397 16.16 -8.69 -25.16
CA ASN A 397 16.04 -10.14 -25.18
C ASN A 397 17.34 -10.81 -24.73
N GLU A 398 18.48 -10.49 -25.33
CA GLU A 398 19.79 -11.06 -24.98
C GLU A 398 20.12 -10.88 -23.50
N ARG A 399 19.74 -9.73 -22.94
CA ARG A 399 20.07 -9.40 -21.55
C ARG A 399 19.15 -10.06 -20.54
N PHE A 400 17.88 -10.24 -20.85
CA PHE A 400 16.88 -10.61 -19.86
C PHE A 400 16.23 -11.97 -20.07
N ILE A 401 16.45 -12.66 -21.20
CA ILE A 401 15.82 -13.94 -21.49
C ILE A 401 16.07 -15.00 -20.40
N ASN A 402 17.24 -14.97 -19.76
CA ASN A 402 17.63 -15.88 -18.69
C ASN A 402 17.50 -15.26 -17.29
N ASN A 403 16.90 -14.08 -17.16
CA ASN A 403 16.72 -13.45 -15.85
C ASN A 403 15.40 -13.92 -15.22
N PRO A 404 15.43 -14.64 -14.07
CA PRO A 404 14.22 -15.18 -13.45
C PRO A 404 13.25 -14.12 -12.92
N LYS A 405 13.66 -12.86 -12.86
CA LYS A 405 12.83 -11.73 -12.48
C LYS A 405 12.26 -10.97 -13.67
N ALA A 406 12.60 -11.36 -14.88
CA ALA A 406 12.13 -10.68 -16.10
C ALA A 406 10.94 -11.44 -16.70
N VAL A 407 9.90 -10.68 -17.04
CA VAL A 407 8.69 -11.19 -17.69
C VAL A 407 8.45 -10.37 -18.95
N PHE A 408 8.39 -11.05 -20.08
CA PHE A 408 8.12 -10.43 -21.38
C PHE A 408 6.61 -10.34 -21.61
N ILE A 409 6.13 -9.14 -21.94
CA ILE A 409 4.73 -8.84 -22.23
C ILE A 409 4.62 -8.26 -23.64
N ASP A 410 3.94 -8.97 -24.53
CA ASP A 410 3.60 -8.41 -25.83
C ASP A 410 2.41 -7.45 -25.67
N THR A 411 2.65 -6.18 -26.00
CA THR A 411 1.63 -5.11 -25.90
C THR A 411 0.94 -4.82 -27.24
N THR A 412 1.31 -5.52 -28.29
CA THR A 412 0.71 -5.40 -29.62
C THR A 412 -0.30 -6.48 -29.91
N GLU A 413 -0.36 -7.51 -29.04
CA GLU A 413 -1.35 -8.58 -29.03
C GLU A 413 -2.23 -8.45 -27.80
N GLY A 414 -3.56 -8.43 -28.01
CA GLY A 414 -4.53 -8.28 -26.94
C GLY A 414 -4.74 -6.83 -26.47
N THR A 415 -5.49 -6.71 -25.37
CA THR A 415 -5.86 -5.43 -24.77
C THR A 415 -4.87 -5.00 -23.68
N VAL A 416 -4.93 -3.73 -23.28
CA VAL A 416 -4.15 -3.23 -22.15
C VAL A 416 -4.50 -3.97 -20.86
N ASP A 417 -5.79 -4.27 -20.65
CA ASP A 417 -6.26 -4.99 -19.45
C ASP A 417 -5.71 -6.42 -19.39
N GLU A 418 -5.64 -7.14 -20.51
CA GLU A 418 -5.04 -8.48 -20.56
C GLU A 418 -3.55 -8.45 -20.20
N CYS A 419 -2.81 -7.43 -20.69
CA CYS A 419 -1.41 -7.24 -20.33
C CYS A 419 -1.27 -6.95 -18.82
N VAL A 420 -2.09 -6.05 -18.29
CA VAL A 420 -2.09 -5.69 -16.87
C VAL A 420 -2.44 -6.89 -16.00
N ASN A 421 -3.44 -7.69 -16.37
CA ASN A 421 -3.85 -8.88 -15.62
C ASN A 421 -2.73 -9.94 -15.56
N LYS A 422 -1.99 -10.16 -16.66
CA LYS A 422 -0.79 -11.01 -16.63
C LYS A 422 0.25 -10.47 -15.64
N MET A 423 0.47 -9.15 -15.62
CA MET A 423 1.43 -8.53 -14.71
C MET A 423 0.98 -8.59 -13.25
N LEU A 424 -0.32 -8.40 -12.96
CA LEU A 424 -0.89 -8.54 -11.63
C LEU A 424 -0.69 -9.94 -11.08
N LYS A 425 -0.93 -10.97 -11.89
CA LYS A 425 -0.73 -12.38 -11.50
C LYS A 425 0.71 -12.66 -11.07
N GLU A 426 1.70 -12.17 -11.82
CA GLU A 426 3.10 -12.31 -11.48
C GLU A 426 3.47 -11.56 -10.19
N CYS A 427 3.00 -10.33 -10.06
CA CYS A 427 3.24 -9.51 -8.86
C CYS A 427 2.60 -10.14 -7.61
N ASN A 428 1.36 -10.60 -7.70
CA ASN A 428 0.64 -11.24 -6.59
C ASN A 428 1.33 -12.55 -6.17
N ALA A 429 1.86 -13.33 -7.12
CA ALA A 429 2.65 -14.52 -6.83
C ALA A 429 3.95 -14.17 -6.06
N ILE A 430 4.59 -13.04 -6.38
CA ILE A 430 5.77 -12.55 -5.65
C ILE A 430 5.38 -12.09 -4.24
N MET A 431 4.29 -11.34 -4.10
CA MET A 431 3.81 -10.84 -2.79
C MET A 431 3.47 -11.99 -1.85
N ARG A 432 2.82 -13.04 -2.34
CA ARG A 432 2.45 -14.23 -1.56
C ARG A 432 3.64 -15.03 -1.01
N LYS A 433 4.79 -14.99 -1.68
CA LYS A 433 6.01 -15.71 -1.26
C LYS A 433 6.78 -15.02 -0.14
N ARG A 434 6.39 -13.83 0.27
CA ARG A 434 7.03 -13.00 1.31
C ARG A 434 6.35 -13.15 2.67
#